data_cecdc1ce591d3c6b19389015ad430cc2
#
_entry.id   cecdc1ce591d3c6b19389015ad430cc2
#
_cell.length_a   1.000
_cell.length_b   1.000
_cell.length_c   1.000
_cell.angle_alpha   90.00
_cell.angle_beta   90.00
_cell.angle_gamma   90.00
#
_symmetry.space_group_name_H-M   'P 1'
#
loop_
_entity.id
_entity.type
_entity.pdbx_description
1 polymer ?
#
loop_
_entity_poly.entity_id
_entity_poly.type
_entity_poly.pdbx_seq_one_letter_code
_entity_poly.pdbx_strand_id
1 'polypeptide(L)'
;MADGLSKRLGQPIIIDNKPGASGVIGLDTVAKAAPDGYTIGNSNLATYIVTALTAKSLPYDPAKSFTPIAKQWTQPNLLGVSPTIPVKSVADLVNYAKTHPGEIFYGSTGNGTALHVLGALFANLTGAQITHVPYKSAPAAELDLAAGQIQMMFSNFTSMEPQVKAGRINALAITGPNRSPMLPNVPTIREAGYPDLEMETWGGVVGPANMPPAIVEKLHREINAVLSDPEVIKKHEKLGAKVAPVSIADYRQMLNADSARWGEVVRRNNITLN
;
A
#
# COMPACT_ATOMS: atom_id res chain seq x y z
N MET A 1 0.49 15.35 11.70
CA MET A 1 1.63 14.59 12.29
C MET A 1 2.77 15.54 12.68
N ALA A 2 3.45 16.23 11.76
CA ALA A 2 4.61 17.09 12.06
C ALA A 2 4.34 18.13 13.14
N ASP A 3 3.27 18.91 13.06
CA ASP A 3 2.91 19.91 14.06
C ASP A 3 2.68 19.32 15.47
N GLY A 4 2.00 18.16 15.54
CA GLY A 4 1.78 17.46 16.81
C GLY A 4 3.09 16.96 17.41
N LEU A 5 3.96 16.40 16.57
CA LEU A 5 5.26 15.89 17.00
C LEU A 5 6.20 17.04 17.42
N SER A 6 6.19 18.17 16.69
CA SER A 6 6.96 19.38 17.05
C SER A 6 6.61 19.89 18.44
N LYS A 7 5.31 19.97 18.76
CA LYS A 7 4.84 20.40 20.10
C LYS A 7 5.31 19.44 21.21
N ARG A 8 5.30 18.14 20.94
CA ARG A 8 5.66 17.13 21.93
C ARG A 8 7.17 16.99 22.15
N LEU A 9 7.95 17.17 21.09
CA LEU A 9 9.42 17.09 21.16
C LEU A 9 10.07 18.44 21.57
N GLY A 10 9.32 19.54 21.51
CA GLY A 10 9.86 20.90 21.79
C GLY A 10 10.84 21.37 20.72
N GLN A 11 10.81 20.75 19.54
CA GLN A 11 11.68 21.08 18.41
C GLN A 11 10.87 21.15 17.12
N PRO A 12 11.17 22.06 16.19
CA PRO A 12 10.48 22.15 14.92
C PRO A 12 10.74 20.90 14.07
N ILE A 13 9.67 20.34 13.49
CA ILE A 13 9.75 19.25 12.52
C ILE A 13 9.60 19.85 11.12
N ILE A 14 10.64 19.75 10.32
CA ILE A 14 10.67 20.23 8.93
C ILE A 14 10.37 19.05 8.03
N ILE A 15 9.36 19.21 7.16
CA ILE A 15 9.04 18.21 6.14
C ILE A 15 9.89 18.51 4.90
N ASP A 16 10.82 17.62 4.59
CA ASP A 16 11.63 17.67 3.38
C ASP A 16 11.15 16.60 2.38
N ASN A 17 10.45 17.03 1.34
CA ASN A 17 9.93 16.13 0.32
C ASN A 17 11.02 15.84 -0.71
N LYS A 18 11.43 14.57 -0.79
CA LYS A 18 12.42 14.04 -1.75
C LYS A 18 11.71 13.14 -2.79
N PRO A 19 11.08 13.73 -3.83
CA PRO A 19 10.40 12.92 -4.85
C PRO A 19 11.38 12.22 -5.78
N GLY A 20 10.92 11.13 -6.41
CA GLY A 20 11.63 10.44 -7.47
C GLY A 20 11.95 8.97 -7.17
N ALA A 21 12.19 8.21 -8.22
CA ALA A 21 12.54 6.79 -8.21
C ALA A 21 11.64 5.95 -7.28
N SER A 22 10.32 6.13 -7.33
CA SER A 22 9.35 5.42 -6.47
C SER A 22 9.67 5.54 -4.96
N GLY A 23 10.22 6.68 -4.51
CA GLY A 23 10.56 6.96 -3.10
C GLY A 23 11.98 6.53 -2.68
N VAL A 24 12.76 5.93 -3.57
CA VAL A 24 14.15 5.51 -3.29
C VAL A 24 15.01 6.70 -2.84
N ILE A 25 14.88 7.88 -3.49
CA ILE A 25 15.68 9.06 -3.15
C ILE A 25 15.43 9.48 -1.69
N GLY A 26 14.17 9.48 -1.25
CA GLY A 26 13.82 9.83 0.13
C GLY A 26 14.40 8.83 1.14
N LEU A 27 14.23 7.52 0.90
CA LEU A 27 14.75 6.50 1.80
C LEU A 27 16.29 6.43 1.78
N ASP A 28 16.96 6.65 0.65
CA ASP A 28 18.41 6.74 0.58
C ASP A 28 18.96 7.89 1.44
N THR A 29 18.28 9.04 1.43
CA THR A 29 18.61 10.17 2.31
C THR A 29 18.55 9.77 3.79
N VAL A 30 17.52 9.02 4.19
CA VAL A 30 17.39 8.53 5.56
C VAL A 30 18.46 7.48 5.90
N ALA A 31 18.71 6.53 4.98
CA ALA A 31 19.70 5.47 5.20
C ALA A 31 21.11 6.01 5.45
N LYS A 32 21.46 7.15 4.85
CA LYS A 32 22.78 7.82 4.96
C LYS A 32 22.87 8.85 6.09
N ALA A 33 21.76 9.12 6.78
CA ALA A 33 21.76 10.10 7.87
C ALA A 33 22.45 9.58 9.13
N ALA A 34 22.85 10.50 10.01
CA ALA A 34 23.36 10.15 11.33
C ALA A 34 22.25 9.50 12.20
N PRO A 35 22.56 8.45 13.00
CA PRO A 35 21.57 7.75 13.81
C PRO A 35 21.23 8.47 15.11
N ASP A 36 21.15 9.80 15.10
CA ASP A 36 20.97 10.69 16.23
C ASP A 36 19.50 11.10 16.50
N GLY A 37 18.58 10.65 15.62
CA GLY A 37 17.14 10.92 15.74
C GLY A 37 16.67 12.23 15.10
N TYR A 38 17.56 13.04 14.53
CA TYR A 38 17.18 14.28 13.85
C TYR A 38 16.72 14.08 12.40
N THR A 39 17.04 12.93 11.80
CA THR A 39 16.53 12.55 10.49
C THR A 39 15.75 11.25 10.58
N ILE A 40 14.46 11.32 10.28
CA ILE A 40 13.58 10.16 10.18
C ILE A 40 12.81 10.23 8.86
N GLY A 41 12.38 9.10 8.33
CA GLY A 41 11.69 9.03 7.05
C GLY A 41 10.35 8.34 7.12
N ASN A 42 9.45 8.77 6.26
CA ASN A 42 8.21 8.04 6.01
C ASN A 42 8.52 6.84 5.11
N SER A 43 8.05 5.67 5.51
CA SER A 43 8.11 4.43 4.76
C SER A 43 6.71 3.88 4.55
N ASN A 44 6.52 3.11 3.49
CA ASN A 44 5.28 2.41 3.22
C ASN A 44 5.56 1.10 2.48
N LEU A 45 4.53 0.27 2.33
CA LEU A 45 4.65 -1.03 1.65
C LEU A 45 5.35 -0.91 0.27
N ALA A 46 4.96 0.09 -0.54
CA ALA A 46 5.53 0.27 -1.87
C ALA A 46 7.02 0.64 -1.81
N THR A 47 7.39 1.68 -1.06
CA THR A 47 8.76 2.21 -1.05
C THR A 47 9.74 1.34 -0.27
N TYR A 48 9.28 0.71 0.81
CA TYR A 48 10.15 -0.05 1.69
C TYR A 48 10.31 -1.52 1.26
N ILE A 49 9.25 -2.13 0.72
CA ILE A 49 9.24 -3.55 0.36
C ILE A 49 9.18 -3.76 -1.14
N VAL A 50 8.10 -3.32 -1.81
CA VAL A 50 7.88 -3.69 -3.21
C VAL A 50 8.96 -3.12 -4.14
N THR A 51 9.31 -1.84 -3.97
CA THR A 51 10.41 -1.23 -4.74
C THR A 51 11.75 -1.96 -4.51
N ALA A 52 12.01 -2.38 -3.26
CA ALA A 52 13.22 -3.12 -2.93
C ALA A 52 13.29 -4.50 -3.61
N LEU A 53 12.16 -5.13 -3.80
CA LEU A 53 12.06 -6.45 -4.44
C LEU A 53 12.07 -6.40 -5.96
N THR A 54 11.70 -5.26 -6.55
CA THR A 54 11.50 -5.11 -8.00
C THR A 54 12.58 -4.27 -8.69
N ALA A 55 13.30 -3.42 -7.95
CA ALA A 55 14.39 -2.60 -8.49
C ALA A 55 15.61 -3.45 -8.86
N LYS A 56 16.25 -3.13 -9.98
CA LYS A 56 17.50 -3.78 -10.43
C LYS A 56 18.68 -3.55 -9.48
N SER A 57 18.70 -2.37 -8.84
CA SER A 57 19.69 -2.01 -7.82
C SER A 57 19.11 -0.97 -6.88
N LEU A 58 19.48 -1.03 -5.61
CA LEU A 58 19.14 -0.02 -4.61
C LEU A 58 20.42 0.50 -3.95
N PRO A 59 20.45 1.79 -3.58
CA PRO A 59 21.60 2.36 -2.84
C PRO A 59 21.60 1.99 -1.35
N TYR A 60 20.59 1.23 -0.87
CA TYR A 60 20.44 0.78 0.52
C TYR A 60 19.88 -0.65 0.57
N ASP A 61 20.06 -1.32 1.69
CA ASP A 61 19.45 -2.61 2.03
C ASP A 61 18.30 -2.36 3.01
N PRO A 62 17.01 -2.58 2.62
CA PRO A 62 15.88 -2.32 3.52
C PRO A 62 15.96 -3.06 4.86
N ALA A 63 16.54 -4.26 4.89
CA ALA A 63 16.65 -5.06 6.10
C ALA A 63 17.73 -4.57 7.06
N LYS A 64 18.75 -3.85 6.56
CA LYS A 64 19.94 -3.45 7.33
C LYS A 64 20.11 -1.95 7.48
N SER A 65 19.61 -1.16 6.52
CA SER A 65 19.88 0.29 6.47
C SER A 65 18.93 1.12 7.32
N PHE A 66 17.92 0.50 7.96
CA PHE A 66 16.91 1.24 8.70
C PHE A 66 16.63 0.66 10.08
N THR A 67 16.24 1.55 10.99
CA THR A 67 15.66 1.23 12.30
C THR A 67 14.16 1.52 12.25
N PRO A 68 13.26 0.51 12.35
CA PRO A 68 11.82 0.72 12.47
C PRO A 68 11.48 1.49 13.73
N ILE A 69 10.66 2.55 13.62
CA ILE A 69 10.27 3.41 14.74
C ILE A 69 8.80 3.23 15.08
N ALA A 70 7.89 3.47 14.14
CA ALA A 70 6.45 3.38 14.38
C ALA A 70 5.68 3.05 13.11
N LYS A 71 4.70 2.16 13.20
CA LYS A 71 3.63 2.04 12.21
C LYS A 71 2.61 3.14 12.48
N GLN A 72 2.14 3.80 11.42
CA GLN A 72 1.22 4.92 11.56
C GLN A 72 -0.21 4.56 11.20
N TRP A 73 -0.41 3.95 10.03
CA TRP A 73 -1.74 3.69 9.48
C TRP A 73 -1.75 2.45 8.60
N THR A 74 -2.96 1.93 8.38
CA THR A 74 -3.26 0.95 7.33
C THR A 74 -4.43 1.44 6.48
N GLN A 75 -4.51 0.93 5.25
CA GLN A 75 -5.58 1.20 4.32
C GLN A 75 -5.81 -0.03 3.44
N PRO A 76 -7.04 -0.54 3.34
CA PRO A 76 -7.37 -1.59 2.39
C PRO A 76 -7.41 -1.07 0.96
N ASN A 77 -7.41 -2.00 0.00
CA ASN A 77 -7.69 -1.68 -1.40
C ASN A 77 -9.06 -2.24 -1.78
N LEU A 78 -9.63 -1.68 -2.85
CA LEU A 78 -10.81 -2.22 -3.52
C LEU A 78 -10.37 -2.95 -4.79
N LEU A 79 -10.96 -4.10 -5.04
CA LEU A 79 -11.00 -4.72 -6.36
C LEU A 79 -12.22 -4.16 -7.08
N GLY A 80 -11.98 -3.29 -8.05
CA GLY A 80 -13.01 -2.71 -8.91
C GLY A 80 -12.99 -3.30 -10.30
N VAL A 81 -14.15 -3.38 -10.92
CA VAL A 81 -14.32 -3.76 -12.32
C VAL A 81 -15.13 -2.72 -13.09
N SER A 82 -14.91 -2.64 -14.38
CA SER A 82 -15.71 -1.81 -15.28
C SER A 82 -17.18 -2.27 -15.30
N PRO A 83 -18.15 -1.33 -15.32
CA PRO A 83 -19.56 -1.68 -15.50
C PRO A 83 -19.87 -2.23 -16.90
N THR A 84 -18.93 -2.16 -17.85
CA THR A 84 -19.10 -2.66 -19.22
C THR A 84 -19.03 -4.18 -19.34
N ILE A 85 -18.49 -4.87 -18.31
CA ILE A 85 -18.45 -6.33 -18.27
C ILE A 85 -19.52 -6.90 -17.30
N PRO A 86 -20.13 -8.05 -17.63
CA PRO A 86 -21.24 -8.63 -16.85
C PRO A 86 -20.74 -9.41 -15.61
N VAL A 87 -19.93 -8.75 -14.76
CA VAL A 87 -19.28 -9.34 -13.59
C VAL A 87 -19.78 -8.68 -12.31
N LYS A 88 -20.23 -9.49 -11.34
CA LYS A 88 -20.81 -9.01 -10.07
C LYS A 88 -20.11 -9.58 -8.83
N SER A 89 -19.22 -10.54 -9.00
CA SER A 89 -18.44 -11.17 -7.93
C SER A 89 -17.02 -11.45 -8.37
N VAL A 90 -16.14 -11.75 -7.42
CA VAL A 90 -14.76 -12.18 -7.74
C VAL A 90 -14.77 -13.50 -8.52
N ALA A 91 -15.69 -14.41 -8.19
CA ALA A 91 -15.84 -15.67 -8.91
C ALA A 91 -16.28 -15.45 -10.37
N ASP A 92 -17.22 -14.50 -10.62
CA ASP A 92 -17.61 -14.12 -11.98
C ASP A 92 -16.43 -13.55 -12.76
N LEU A 93 -15.61 -12.67 -12.12
CA LEU A 93 -14.43 -12.09 -12.76
C LEU A 93 -13.43 -13.17 -13.18
N VAL A 94 -13.15 -14.13 -12.29
CA VAL A 94 -12.24 -15.24 -12.58
C VAL A 94 -12.78 -16.10 -13.73
N ASN A 95 -14.07 -16.42 -13.70
CA ASN A 95 -14.70 -17.21 -14.76
C ASN A 95 -14.70 -16.43 -16.09
N TYR A 96 -15.03 -15.16 -16.06
CA TYR A 96 -15.02 -14.29 -17.23
C TYR A 96 -13.63 -14.21 -17.86
N ALA A 97 -12.58 -13.99 -17.06
CA ALA A 97 -11.21 -13.94 -17.53
C ALA A 97 -10.72 -15.27 -18.14
N LYS A 98 -11.21 -16.42 -17.62
CA LYS A 98 -10.90 -17.74 -18.20
C LYS A 98 -11.61 -18.03 -19.51
N THR A 99 -12.82 -17.51 -19.67
CA THR A 99 -13.63 -17.71 -20.91
C THR A 99 -13.36 -16.66 -21.99
N HIS A 100 -12.68 -15.56 -21.64
CA HIS A 100 -12.31 -14.45 -22.52
C HIS A 100 -10.82 -14.16 -22.43
N PRO A 101 -9.93 -15.11 -22.81
CA PRO A 101 -8.49 -14.95 -22.67
C PRO A 101 -7.98 -13.78 -23.51
N GLY A 102 -7.19 -12.90 -22.88
CA GLY A 102 -6.62 -11.72 -23.53
C GLY A 102 -7.53 -10.47 -23.56
N GLU A 103 -8.77 -10.57 -23.07
CA GLU A 103 -9.72 -9.45 -23.06
C GLU A 103 -9.72 -8.67 -21.74
N ILE A 104 -9.07 -9.19 -20.69
CA ILE A 104 -9.02 -8.51 -19.39
C ILE A 104 -7.69 -7.79 -19.23
N PHE A 105 -7.78 -6.47 -19.23
CA PHE A 105 -6.69 -5.57 -18.89
C PHE A 105 -6.86 -5.05 -17.47
N TYR A 106 -5.78 -5.08 -16.67
CA TYR A 106 -5.82 -4.52 -15.33
C TYR A 106 -4.90 -3.32 -15.16
N GLY A 107 -5.43 -2.27 -14.53
CA GLY A 107 -4.70 -1.03 -14.27
C GLY A 107 -3.87 -1.10 -12.98
N SER A 108 -2.74 -0.39 -12.95
CA SER A 108 -1.99 -0.07 -11.75
C SER A 108 -1.36 1.32 -11.82
N THR A 109 -0.76 1.78 -10.73
CA THR A 109 -0.03 3.06 -10.69
C THR A 109 1.41 2.95 -11.20
N GLY A 110 1.68 1.94 -12.03
CA GLY A 110 2.97 1.75 -12.68
C GLY A 110 3.60 0.39 -12.42
N ASN A 111 4.63 0.07 -13.19
CA ASN A 111 5.39 -1.18 -13.05
C ASN A 111 6.03 -1.29 -11.65
N GLY A 112 6.00 -2.50 -11.06
CA GLY A 112 6.60 -2.78 -9.75
C GLY A 112 5.94 -2.09 -8.56
N THR A 113 4.76 -1.46 -8.73
CA THR A 113 3.99 -0.92 -7.60
C THR A 113 3.24 -2.03 -6.85
N ALA A 114 2.81 -1.76 -5.62
CA ALA A 114 2.04 -2.73 -4.83
C ALA A 114 0.75 -3.18 -5.55
N LEU A 115 0.10 -2.27 -6.28
CA LEU A 115 -1.12 -2.57 -7.04
C LEU A 115 -0.85 -3.43 -8.29
N HIS A 116 0.31 -3.24 -8.95
CA HIS A 116 0.77 -4.15 -10.01
C HIS A 116 1.00 -5.57 -9.45
N VAL A 117 1.76 -5.66 -8.34
CA VAL A 117 2.08 -6.94 -7.70
C VAL A 117 0.83 -7.66 -7.23
N LEU A 118 -0.16 -6.93 -6.70
CA LEU A 118 -1.44 -7.50 -6.28
C LEU A 118 -2.26 -8.05 -7.46
N GLY A 119 -2.27 -7.34 -8.60
CA GLY A 119 -2.89 -7.84 -9.84
C GLY A 119 -2.21 -9.10 -10.38
N ALA A 120 -0.88 -9.14 -10.37
CA ALA A 120 -0.11 -10.31 -10.76
C ALA A 120 -0.34 -11.50 -9.81
N LEU A 121 -0.45 -11.25 -8.49
CA LEU A 121 -0.81 -12.28 -7.52
C LEU A 121 -2.23 -12.83 -7.78
N PHE A 122 -3.19 -11.94 -8.09
CA PHE A 122 -4.54 -12.35 -8.49
C PHE A 122 -4.50 -13.28 -9.71
N ALA A 123 -3.77 -12.92 -10.77
CA ALA A 123 -3.60 -13.76 -11.96
C ALA A 123 -3.03 -15.15 -11.61
N ASN A 124 -2.00 -15.18 -10.77
CA ASN A 124 -1.33 -16.42 -10.37
C ASN A 124 -2.25 -17.34 -9.56
N LEU A 125 -2.94 -16.81 -8.54
CA LEU A 125 -3.80 -17.58 -7.66
C LEU A 125 -5.07 -18.10 -8.36
N THR A 126 -5.57 -17.36 -9.34
CA THR A 126 -6.83 -17.68 -10.02
C THR A 126 -6.63 -18.43 -11.34
N GLY A 127 -5.42 -18.36 -11.91
CA GLY A 127 -5.14 -18.81 -13.28
C GLY A 127 -5.80 -17.94 -14.35
N ALA A 128 -6.27 -16.73 -13.99
CA ALA A 128 -6.87 -15.78 -14.92
C ALA A 128 -5.79 -15.17 -15.84
N GLN A 129 -6.06 -15.16 -17.14
CA GLN A 129 -5.19 -14.49 -18.12
C GLN A 129 -5.57 -13.01 -18.19
N ILE A 130 -4.84 -12.18 -17.49
CA ILE A 130 -5.03 -10.73 -17.43
C ILE A 130 -3.76 -10.00 -17.84
N THR A 131 -3.90 -8.88 -18.56
CA THR A 131 -2.78 -8.09 -19.06
C THR A 131 -2.61 -6.80 -18.26
N HIS A 132 -1.40 -6.51 -17.80
CA HIS A 132 -1.10 -5.30 -17.04
C HIS A 132 -1.01 -4.05 -17.93
N VAL A 133 -1.64 -2.97 -17.48
CA VAL A 133 -1.56 -1.62 -18.08
C VAL A 133 -1.08 -0.62 -17.02
N PRO A 134 0.14 -0.09 -17.12
CA PRO A 134 0.66 0.88 -16.18
C PRO A 134 0.14 2.30 -16.44
N TYR A 135 -0.29 2.99 -15.40
CA TYR A 135 -0.73 4.39 -15.40
C TYR A 135 0.18 5.25 -14.55
N LYS A 136 0.15 6.57 -14.81
CA LYS A 136 0.91 7.54 -14.00
C LYS A 136 0.27 7.85 -12.64
N SER A 137 -1.02 7.54 -12.48
CA SER A 137 -1.77 7.77 -11.23
C SER A 137 -3.01 6.88 -11.13
N ALA A 138 -3.51 6.64 -9.91
CA ALA A 138 -4.72 5.88 -9.69
C ALA A 138 -5.97 6.55 -10.31
N PRO A 139 -6.20 7.87 -10.18
CA PRO A 139 -7.35 8.52 -10.81
C PRO A 139 -7.40 8.34 -12.34
N ALA A 140 -6.24 8.37 -13.03
CA ALA A 140 -6.20 8.15 -14.48
C ALA A 140 -6.65 6.72 -14.85
N ALA A 141 -6.16 5.71 -14.10
CA ALA A 141 -6.58 4.32 -14.29
C ALA A 141 -8.05 4.10 -13.95
N GLU A 142 -8.56 4.76 -12.90
CA GLU A 142 -9.95 4.66 -12.47
C GLU A 142 -10.92 5.28 -13.50
N LEU A 143 -10.52 6.35 -14.21
CA LEU A 143 -11.30 6.92 -15.30
C LEU A 143 -11.40 5.94 -16.47
N ASP A 144 -10.29 5.32 -16.85
CA ASP A 144 -10.25 4.32 -17.91
C ASP A 144 -11.01 3.04 -17.54
N LEU A 145 -11.00 2.65 -16.26
CA LEU A 145 -11.82 1.56 -15.72
C LEU A 145 -13.31 1.89 -15.85
N ALA A 146 -13.71 3.09 -15.46
CA ALA A 146 -15.10 3.53 -15.57
C ALA A 146 -15.57 3.62 -17.03
N ALA A 147 -14.66 3.98 -17.95
CA ALA A 147 -14.92 4.05 -19.39
C ALA A 147 -14.83 2.70 -20.13
N GLY A 148 -14.39 1.62 -19.45
CA GLY A 148 -14.24 0.29 -20.05
C GLY A 148 -12.96 0.07 -20.86
N GLN A 149 -12.00 1.01 -20.83
CA GLN A 149 -10.71 0.86 -21.51
C GLN A 149 -9.84 -0.20 -20.84
N ILE A 150 -9.99 -0.38 -19.53
CA ILE A 150 -9.50 -1.53 -18.76
C ILE A 150 -10.67 -2.18 -18.02
N GLN A 151 -10.57 -3.47 -17.69
CA GLN A 151 -11.69 -4.23 -17.14
C GLN A 151 -11.64 -4.39 -15.64
N MET A 152 -10.44 -4.35 -15.02
CA MET A 152 -10.29 -4.48 -13.57
C MET A 152 -9.14 -3.62 -13.06
N MET A 153 -9.17 -3.36 -11.76
CA MET A 153 -8.11 -2.67 -11.05
C MET A 153 -8.20 -2.94 -9.56
N PHE A 154 -7.04 -3.13 -8.90
CA PHE A 154 -6.94 -2.88 -7.48
C PHE A 154 -6.56 -1.40 -7.28
N SER A 155 -7.26 -0.71 -6.39
CA SER A 155 -6.92 0.69 -6.04
C SER A 155 -7.13 0.95 -4.56
N ASN A 156 -6.46 1.97 -4.03
CA ASN A 156 -6.68 2.40 -2.66
C ASN A 156 -8.15 2.71 -2.43
N PHE A 157 -8.68 2.28 -1.28
CA PHE A 157 -10.09 2.42 -0.93
C PHE A 157 -10.61 3.84 -1.18
N THR A 158 -9.92 4.85 -0.67
CA THR A 158 -10.34 6.27 -0.79
C THR A 158 -10.30 6.84 -2.18
N SER A 159 -9.43 6.33 -3.05
CA SER A 159 -9.38 6.78 -4.45
C SER A 159 -10.58 6.27 -5.22
N MET A 160 -10.91 4.98 -5.07
CA MET A 160 -11.94 4.30 -5.86
C MET A 160 -13.36 4.44 -5.28
N GLU A 161 -13.51 4.56 -3.96
CA GLU A 161 -14.82 4.57 -3.28
C GLU A 161 -15.79 5.63 -3.84
N PRO A 162 -15.38 6.88 -4.15
CA PRO A 162 -16.27 7.86 -4.74
C PRO A 162 -16.82 7.43 -6.12
N GLN A 163 -16.02 6.72 -6.92
CA GLN A 163 -16.45 6.19 -8.21
C GLN A 163 -17.44 5.04 -8.04
N VAL A 164 -17.22 4.18 -7.03
CA VAL A 164 -18.14 3.10 -6.67
C VAL A 164 -19.48 3.65 -6.19
N LYS A 165 -19.49 4.63 -5.29
CA LYS A 165 -20.71 5.29 -4.82
C LYS A 165 -21.48 5.99 -5.93
N ALA A 166 -20.77 6.52 -6.92
CA ALA A 166 -21.37 7.14 -8.10
C ALA A 166 -21.86 6.11 -9.15
N GLY A 167 -21.70 4.81 -8.90
CA GLY A 167 -22.09 3.74 -9.83
C GLY A 167 -21.24 3.66 -11.11
N ARG A 168 -20.07 4.29 -11.14
CA ARG A 168 -19.17 4.30 -12.30
C ARG A 168 -18.18 3.15 -12.33
N ILE A 169 -17.96 2.50 -11.18
CA ILE A 169 -17.13 1.31 -11.01
C ILE A 169 -17.89 0.34 -10.12
N ASN A 170 -17.88 -0.95 -10.44
CA ASN A 170 -18.44 -2.00 -9.59
C ASN A 170 -17.33 -2.52 -8.66
N ALA A 171 -17.50 -2.38 -7.34
CA ALA A 171 -16.59 -2.98 -6.37
C ALA A 171 -16.96 -4.44 -6.11
N LEU A 172 -16.02 -5.36 -6.29
CA LEU A 172 -16.22 -6.80 -6.09
C LEU A 172 -15.76 -7.26 -4.71
N ALA A 173 -14.68 -6.68 -4.19
CA ALA A 173 -14.14 -7.04 -2.88
C ALA A 173 -13.26 -5.94 -2.31
N ILE A 174 -13.11 -5.96 -0.97
CA ILE A 174 -12.14 -5.18 -0.22
C ILE A 174 -11.00 -6.10 0.25
N THR A 175 -9.76 -5.66 0.11
CA THR A 175 -8.59 -6.50 0.46
C THR A 175 -8.26 -6.51 1.94
N GLY A 176 -8.89 -5.64 2.74
CA GLY A 176 -8.70 -5.61 4.19
C GLY A 176 -9.40 -6.77 4.91
N PRO A 177 -9.07 -6.99 6.19
CA PRO A 177 -9.61 -8.11 6.98
C PRO A 177 -11.11 -7.95 7.31
N ASN A 178 -11.64 -6.73 7.21
CA ASN A 178 -13.03 -6.42 7.53
C ASN A 178 -13.68 -5.64 6.39
N ARG A 179 -15.01 -5.76 6.28
CA ARG A 179 -15.80 -4.91 5.40
C ARG A 179 -15.73 -3.46 5.84
N SER A 180 -15.83 -2.54 4.90
CA SER A 180 -15.90 -1.11 5.22
C SER A 180 -17.33 -0.69 5.56
N PRO A 181 -17.55 0.09 6.63
CA PRO A 181 -18.87 0.68 6.90
C PRO A 181 -19.33 1.65 5.79
N MET A 182 -18.40 2.16 4.97
CA MET A 182 -18.73 3.03 3.83
C MET A 182 -19.27 2.26 2.63
N LEU A 183 -18.95 0.96 2.51
CA LEU A 183 -19.40 0.02 1.48
C LEU A 183 -19.78 -1.34 2.12
N PRO A 184 -20.80 -1.41 2.97
CA PRO A 184 -21.08 -2.59 3.80
C PRO A 184 -21.49 -3.83 3.00
N ASN A 185 -21.97 -3.63 1.77
CA ASN A 185 -22.37 -4.71 0.87
C ASN A 185 -21.21 -5.31 0.08
N VAL A 186 -20.02 -4.66 0.06
CA VAL A 186 -18.83 -5.18 -0.60
C VAL A 186 -18.16 -6.18 0.33
N PRO A 187 -18.03 -7.47 -0.05
CA PRO A 187 -17.38 -8.48 0.78
C PRO A 187 -15.88 -8.23 0.90
N THR A 188 -15.25 -8.83 1.91
CA THR A 188 -13.79 -8.93 1.93
C THR A 188 -13.33 -9.93 0.87
N ILE A 189 -12.09 -9.80 0.43
CA ILE A 189 -11.48 -10.73 -0.53
C ILE A 189 -11.38 -12.16 0.05
N ARG A 190 -11.25 -12.26 1.39
CA ARG A 190 -11.31 -13.53 2.14
C ARG A 190 -12.69 -14.16 2.07
N GLU A 191 -13.78 -13.38 2.30
CA GLU A 191 -15.16 -13.86 2.13
C GLU A 191 -15.46 -14.29 0.69
N ALA A 192 -14.79 -13.66 -0.28
CA ALA A 192 -14.87 -14.04 -1.69
C ALA A 192 -14.07 -15.31 -2.06
N GLY A 193 -13.38 -15.95 -1.10
CA GLY A 193 -12.66 -17.21 -1.29
C GLY A 193 -11.17 -17.08 -1.63
N TYR A 194 -10.59 -15.86 -1.54
CA TYR A 194 -9.20 -15.60 -1.89
C TYR A 194 -8.41 -14.98 -0.72
N PRO A 195 -8.21 -15.71 0.40
CA PRO A 195 -7.53 -15.16 1.59
C PRO A 195 -6.08 -14.72 1.31
N ASP A 196 -5.40 -15.33 0.35
CA ASP A 196 -4.03 -14.99 -0.02
C ASP A 196 -3.90 -13.62 -0.72
N LEU A 197 -5.02 -13.04 -1.18
CA LEU A 197 -5.10 -11.67 -1.70
C LEU A 197 -5.36 -10.63 -0.60
N GLU A 198 -5.53 -11.05 0.66
CA GLU A 198 -5.71 -10.09 1.75
C GLU A 198 -4.46 -9.23 1.89
N MET A 199 -4.64 -7.94 1.73
CA MET A 199 -3.58 -6.94 1.79
C MET A 199 -4.12 -5.60 2.25
N GLU A 200 -3.42 -4.99 3.19
CA GLU A 200 -3.55 -3.57 3.47
C GLU A 200 -2.25 -2.86 3.07
N THR A 201 -2.37 -1.73 2.41
CA THR A 201 -1.25 -0.80 2.35
C THR A 201 -1.06 -0.18 3.73
N TRP A 202 0.17 0.11 4.07
CA TRP A 202 0.50 0.71 5.36
C TRP A 202 1.54 1.82 5.18
N GLY A 203 1.58 2.71 6.16
CA GLY A 203 2.63 3.72 6.30
C GLY A 203 3.20 3.70 7.71
N GLY A 204 4.49 4.01 7.78
CA GLY A 204 5.21 4.04 9.03
C GLY A 204 6.44 4.96 8.98
N VAL A 205 7.14 5.04 10.09
CA VAL A 205 8.35 5.84 10.25
C VAL A 205 9.54 4.94 10.52
N VAL A 206 10.61 5.21 9.82
CA VAL A 206 11.92 4.58 10.00
C VAL A 206 13.00 5.64 10.21
N GLY A 207 14.06 5.28 10.90
CA GLY A 207 15.28 6.08 10.96
C GLY A 207 16.45 5.34 10.32
N PRO A 208 17.66 5.92 10.28
CA PRO A 208 18.84 5.24 9.79
C PRO A 208 19.20 4.02 10.67
N ALA A 209 20.04 3.15 10.15
CA ALA A 209 20.50 1.99 10.92
C ALA A 209 21.16 2.37 12.25
N ASN A 210 21.11 1.46 13.21
CA ASN A 210 21.85 1.58 14.49
C ASN A 210 21.47 2.80 15.34
N MET A 211 20.24 3.29 15.25
CA MET A 211 19.76 4.32 16.18
C MET A 211 19.81 3.81 17.63
N PRO A 212 20.25 4.65 18.59
CA PRO A 212 20.22 4.29 20.01
C PRO A 212 18.80 3.93 20.47
N PRO A 213 18.61 2.82 21.21
CA PRO A 213 17.27 2.37 21.63
C PRO A 213 16.45 3.44 22.37
N ALA A 214 17.08 4.22 23.23
CA ALA A 214 16.41 5.30 23.97
C ALA A 214 15.82 6.38 23.05
N ILE A 215 16.48 6.69 21.92
CA ILE A 215 15.97 7.63 20.91
C ILE A 215 14.78 7.01 20.17
N VAL A 216 14.89 5.74 19.77
CA VAL A 216 13.81 5.01 19.08
C VAL A 216 12.56 4.93 19.96
N GLU A 217 12.71 4.55 21.24
CA GLU A 217 11.61 4.48 22.20
C GLU A 217 10.95 5.84 22.43
N LYS A 218 11.74 6.91 22.55
CA LYS A 218 11.22 8.28 22.69
C LYS A 218 10.41 8.67 21.46
N LEU A 219 10.94 8.49 20.24
CA LEU A 219 10.25 8.82 18.99
C LEU A 219 8.99 7.98 18.83
N HIS A 220 9.06 6.68 19.11
CA HIS A 220 7.92 5.76 19.06
C HIS A 220 6.79 6.24 19.98
N ARG A 221 7.09 6.55 21.24
CA ARG A 221 6.12 7.03 22.24
C ARG A 221 5.46 8.33 21.76
N GLU A 222 6.25 9.31 21.32
CA GLU A 222 5.74 10.63 20.92
C GLU A 222 4.92 10.55 19.62
N ILE A 223 5.32 9.72 18.66
CA ILE A 223 4.55 9.46 17.43
C ILE A 223 3.21 8.81 17.77
N ASN A 224 3.20 7.77 18.62
CA ASN A 224 1.96 7.09 19.01
C ASN A 224 1.02 8.02 19.81
N ALA A 225 1.56 8.90 20.61
CA ALA A 225 0.76 9.90 21.32
C ALA A 225 0.10 10.90 20.35
N VAL A 226 0.78 11.30 19.26
CA VAL A 226 0.16 12.12 18.20
C VAL A 226 -0.90 11.32 17.42
N LEU A 227 -0.64 10.05 17.14
CA LEU A 227 -1.60 9.17 16.45
C LEU A 227 -2.87 8.90 17.27
N SER A 228 -2.78 9.00 18.60
CA SER A 228 -3.93 8.85 19.50
C SER A 228 -4.80 10.12 19.61
N ASP A 229 -4.38 11.24 19.00
CA ASP A 229 -5.17 12.46 18.95
C ASP A 229 -6.43 12.26 18.10
N PRO A 230 -7.65 12.54 18.64
CA PRO A 230 -8.90 12.38 17.88
C PRO A 230 -8.94 13.14 16.55
N GLU A 231 -8.34 14.32 16.47
CA GLU A 231 -8.28 15.07 15.21
C GLU A 231 -7.34 14.42 14.18
N VAL A 232 -6.27 13.76 14.64
CA VAL A 232 -5.38 13.00 13.77
C VAL A 232 -6.09 11.74 13.27
N ILE A 233 -6.78 11.02 14.14
CA ILE A 233 -7.58 9.84 13.78
C ILE A 233 -8.63 10.23 12.73
N LYS A 234 -9.42 11.27 12.98
CA LYS A 234 -10.46 11.76 12.05
C LYS A 234 -9.88 12.18 10.68
N LYS A 235 -8.67 12.76 10.65
CA LYS A 235 -8.01 13.09 9.40
C LYS A 235 -7.61 11.83 8.61
N HIS A 236 -7.13 10.77 9.27
CA HIS A 236 -6.80 9.50 8.61
C HIS A 236 -8.07 8.81 8.10
N GLU A 237 -9.14 8.78 8.90
CA GLU A 237 -10.43 8.20 8.50
C GLU A 237 -11.01 8.89 7.26
N LYS A 238 -10.92 10.23 7.18
CA LYS A 238 -11.32 10.98 5.97
C LYS A 238 -10.51 10.60 4.73
N LEU A 239 -9.30 10.10 4.92
CA LEU A 239 -8.44 9.57 3.86
C LEU A 239 -8.60 8.06 3.68
N GLY A 240 -9.62 7.43 4.33
CA GLY A 240 -9.89 5.98 4.31
C GLY A 240 -8.77 5.12 4.90
N ALA A 241 -7.88 5.76 5.65
CA ALA A 241 -6.85 5.07 6.39
C ALA A 241 -7.28 4.92 7.86
N LYS A 242 -6.91 3.81 8.47
CA LYS A 242 -7.08 3.59 9.90
C LYS A 242 -5.75 3.81 10.60
N VAL A 243 -5.73 4.62 11.64
CA VAL A 243 -4.58 4.71 12.55
C VAL A 243 -4.34 3.33 13.17
N ALA A 244 -3.13 2.82 13.08
CA ALA A 244 -2.81 1.44 13.44
C ALA A 244 -1.46 1.33 14.16
N PRO A 245 -1.29 1.98 15.33
CA PRO A 245 -0.07 1.87 16.12
C PRO A 245 0.11 0.43 16.61
N VAL A 246 1.35 -0.02 16.58
CA VAL A 246 1.78 -1.32 17.12
C VAL A 246 3.10 -1.15 17.88
N SER A 247 3.53 -2.12 18.63
CA SER A 247 4.86 -2.09 19.27
C SER A 247 5.98 -2.04 18.22
N ILE A 248 7.17 -1.58 18.60
CA ILE A 248 8.36 -1.59 17.72
C ILE A 248 8.68 -3.02 17.26
N ALA A 249 8.51 -4.00 18.16
CA ALA A 249 8.74 -5.41 17.86
C ALA A 249 7.75 -5.94 16.81
N ASP A 250 6.46 -5.66 16.97
CA ASP A 250 5.43 -6.07 16.01
C ASP A 250 5.60 -5.37 14.67
N TYR A 251 6.01 -4.10 14.67
CA TYR A 251 6.29 -3.39 13.41
C TYR A 251 7.45 -4.04 12.66
N ARG A 252 8.53 -4.38 13.37
CA ARG A 252 9.68 -5.10 12.78
C ARG A 252 9.27 -6.47 12.25
N GLN A 253 8.49 -7.22 13.02
CA GLN A 253 7.97 -8.53 12.59
C GLN A 253 7.10 -8.42 11.33
N MET A 254 6.22 -7.41 11.28
CA MET A 254 5.39 -7.13 10.10
C MET A 254 6.24 -6.82 8.86
N LEU A 255 7.28 -5.98 8.99
CA LEU A 255 8.18 -5.65 7.87
C LEU A 255 8.87 -6.91 7.33
N ASN A 256 9.33 -7.80 8.20
CA ASN A 256 9.98 -9.06 7.81
C ASN A 256 8.98 -10.01 7.13
N ALA A 257 7.78 -10.15 7.68
CA ALA A 257 6.73 -11.01 7.12
C ALA A 257 6.29 -10.52 5.73
N ASP A 258 6.06 -9.22 5.59
CA ASP A 258 5.70 -8.61 4.31
C ASP A 258 6.83 -8.76 3.28
N SER A 259 8.10 -8.54 3.68
CA SER A 259 9.26 -8.75 2.80
C SER A 259 9.34 -10.19 2.27
N ALA A 260 9.15 -11.17 3.14
CA ALA A 260 9.17 -12.59 2.76
C ALA A 260 8.01 -12.93 1.81
N ARG A 261 6.80 -12.53 2.17
CA ARG A 261 5.57 -12.76 1.40
C ARG A 261 5.66 -12.14 0.00
N TRP A 262 5.95 -10.85 -0.07
CA TRP A 262 6.01 -10.14 -1.34
C TRP A 262 7.21 -10.53 -2.18
N GLY A 263 8.32 -10.91 -1.54
CA GLY A 263 9.49 -11.47 -2.22
C GLY A 263 9.17 -12.76 -2.96
N GLU A 264 8.35 -13.62 -2.38
CA GLU A 264 7.86 -14.83 -3.05
C GLU A 264 6.95 -14.50 -4.24
N VAL A 265 6.00 -13.56 -4.06
CA VAL A 265 5.09 -13.11 -5.12
C VAL A 265 5.84 -12.52 -6.30
N VAL A 266 6.77 -11.59 -6.04
CA VAL A 266 7.58 -10.93 -7.08
C VAL A 266 8.39 -11.96 -7.86
N ARG A 267 9.05 -12.90 -7.17
CA ARG A 267 9.87 -13.94 -7.81
C ARG A 267 9.04 -14.89 -8.67
N ARG A 268 7.89 -15.40 -8.14
CA ARG A 268 7.02 -16.33 -8.87
C ARG A 268 6.43 -15.71 -10.14
N ASN A 269 6.19 -14.41 -10.13
CA ASN A 269 5.54 -13.70 -11.24
C ASN A 269 6.55 -12.94 -12.12
N ASN A 270 7.86 -13.07 -11.90
CA ASN A 270 8.92 -12.37 -12.64
C ASN A 270 8.69 -10.85 -12.74
N ILE A 271 8.19 -10.23 -11.67
CA ILE A 271 7.88 -8.80 -11.65
C ILE A 271 9.16 -8.00 -11.47
N THR A 272 9.46 -7.11 -12.41
CA THR A 272 10.62 -6.21 -12.36
C THR A 272 10.19 -4.76 -12.62
N LEU A 273 10.90 -3.81 -12.01
CA LEU A 273 10.88 -2.42 -12.44
C LEU A 273 11.76 -2.31 -13.70
N ASN A 274 11.14 -1.95 -14.82
CA ASN A 274 11.86 -1.66 -16.07
C ASN A 274 12.41 -0.24 -16.03
#